data_a5e5e769d461404d68fecd5cccd8eab4
#
_entry.id   a5e5e769d461404d68fecd5cccd8eab4
#
_cell.length_a   1.000
_cell.length_b   1.000
_cell.length_c   1.000
_cell.angle_alpha   90.00
_cell.angle_beta   90.00
_cell.angle_gamma   90.00
#
_symmetry.space_group_name_H-M   'P 1'
#
loop_
_entity.id
_entity.type
_entity.pdbx_description
1 polymer ?
#
loop_
_entity_poly.entity_id
_entity_poly.type
_entity_poly.pdbx_seq_one_letter_code
_entity_poly.pdbx_strand_id
1 'polypeptide(L)'
;LIAVRELIANALVHRDLSEPALSKGVEIRLLHDRLIISSPGGLWGLSVDQLGTRDGKSAVNEHLYTICTFATDYEGRRVIEGLGSGIREARSALREADMEPVRFQDTGVRFTALLPRSALLSPEDLTWLSGLEAHDLGVEQRHALVEMRHGKSWTNSSYRRRFGCDSQQARRQLQELVDRGYAEARGQRGSTSYVLASDGARPASDVKAVTIPAEISALSTNAPTVWAC
;
A
#
# COMPACT_ATOMS: atom_id res chain seq x y z
N LEU A 1 -0.01 -8.44 -5.52
CA LEU A 1 -0.85 -9.65 -5.63
C LEU A 1 -1.97 -9.66 -4.58
N ILE A 2 -1.71 -9.32 -3.31
CA ILE A 2 -2.68 -9.30 -2.19
C ILE A 2 -3.92 -8.47 -2.55
N ALA A 3 -3.74 -7.21 -2.97
CA ALA A 3 -4.85 -6.32 -3.32
C ALA A 3 -5.80 -6.92 -4.37
N VAL A 4 -5.26 -7.53 -5.42
CA VAL A 4 -6.06 -8.15 -6.48
C VAL A 4 -6.84 -9.34 -5.95
N ARG A 5 -6.20 -10.21 -5.14
CA ARG A 5 -6.85 -11.36 -4.51
C ARG A 5 -8.03 -10.92 -3.64
N GLU A 6 -7.83 -9.95 -2.76
CA GLU A 6 -8.87 -9.45 -1.87
C GLU A 6 -10.06 -8.82 -2.64
N LEU A 7 -9.77 -8.04 -3.68
CA LEU A 7 -10.82 -7.42 -4.50
C LEU A 7 -11.62 -8.45 -5.30
N ILE A 8 -10.97 -9.50 -5.82
CA ILE A 8 -11.67 -10.59 -6.52
C ILE A 8 -12.51 -11.41 -5.53
N ALA A 9 -11.95 -11.76 -4.37
CA ALA A 9 -12.68 -12.49 -3.32
C ALA A 9 -13.94 -11.71 -2.89
N ASN A 10 -13.81 -10.42 -2.64
CA ASN A 10 -14.95 -9.55 -2.32
C ASN A 10 -15.99 -9.53 -3.46
N ALA A 11 -15.56 -9.40 -4.71
CA ALA A 11 -16.47 -9.37 -5.85
C ALA A 11 -17.26 -10.68 -6.01
N LEU A 12 -16.67 -11.83 -5.69
CA LEU A 12 -17.31 -13.14 -5.76
C LEU A 12 -18.28 -13.37 -4.60
N VAL A 13 -17.86 -13.03 -3.38
CA VAL A 13 -18.63 -13.32 -2.16
C VAL A 13 -19.81 -12.37 -1.98
N HIS A 14 -19.63 -11.10 -2.32
CA HIS A 14 -20.66 -10.07 -2.15
C HIS A 14 -21.49 -9.79 -3.40
N ARG A 15 -21.35 -10.59 -4.46
CA ARG A 15 -22.20 -10.43 -5.66
C ARG A 15 -23.67 -10.67 -5.34
N ASP A 16 -24.54 -10.01 -6.08
CA ASP A 16 -25.96 -10.30 -6.04
C ASP A 16 -26.24 -11.70 -6.63
N LEU A 17 -26.85 -12.56 -5.84
CA LEU A 17 -27.27 -13.92 -6.19
C LEU A 17 -28.78 -14.04 -6.39
N SER A 18 -29.51 -12.92 -6.42
CA SER A 18 -30.94 -12.91 -6.72
C SER A 18 -31.23 -13.41 -8.15
N GLU A 19 -32.42 -13.91 -8.37
CA GLU A 19 -32.83 -14.47 -9.69
C GLU A 19 -32.56 -13.50 -10.86
N PRO A 20 -32.86 -12.17 -10.76
CA PRO A 20 -32.56 -11.24 -11.84
C PRO A 20 -31.05 -11.02 -12.09
N ALA A 21 -30.20 -11.36 -11.14
CA ALA A 21 -28.75 -11.19 -11.21
C ALA A 21 -27.99 -12.49 -11.54
N LEU A 22 -28.64 -13.66 -11.52
CA LEU A 22 -28.01 -14.98 -11.76
C LEU A 22 -27.29 -15.04 -13.10
N SER A 23 -27.86 -14.41 -14.15
CA SER A 23 -27.27 -14.38 -15.50
C SER A 23 -26.07 -13.44 -15.63
N LYS A 24 -25.79 -12.60 -14.61
CA LYS A 24 -24.72 -11.61 -14.62
C LYS A 24 -23.53 -12.14 -13.82
N GLY A 25 -22.36 -12.23 -14.44
CA GLY A 25 -21.12 -12.67 -13.79
C GLY A 25 -20.34 -11.54 -13.16
N VAL A 26 -19.33 -11.93 -12.37
CA VAL A 26 -18.22 -11.04 -12.02
C VAL A 26 -17.38 -10.85 -13.28
N GLU A 27 -17.05 -9.61 -13.59
CA GLU A 27 -16.23 -9.24 -14.74
C GLU A 27 -14.88 -8.74 -14.28
N ILE A 28 -13.81 -9.25 -14.88
CA ILE A 28 -12.45 -8.78 -14.66
C ILE A 28 -11.90 -8.33 -16.00
N ARG A 29 -11.58 -7.03 -16.11
CA ARG A 29 -11.03 -6.45 -17.33
C ARG A 29 -9.68 -5.79 -17.04
N LEU A 30 -8.64 -6.26 -17.70
CA LEU A 30 -7.33 -5.65 -17.65
C LEU A 30 -7.17 -4.69 -18.82
N LEU A 31 -7.07 -3.40 -18.53
CA LEU A 31 -6.79 -2.35 -19.49
C LEU A 31 -5.32 -1.93 -19.39
N HIS A 32 -4.88 -1.07 -20.32
CA HIS A 32 -3.51 -0.56 -20.32
C HIS A 32 -3.14 0.13 -19.00
N ASP A 33 -4.05 0.95 -18.46
CA ASP A 33 -3.83 1.83 -17.32
C ASP A 33 -4.48 1.35 -16.00
N ARG A 34 -5.36 0.36 -16.06
CA ARG A 34 -6.11 -0.10 -14.88
C ARG A 34 -6.61 -1.53 -14.98
N LEU A 35 -6.85 -2.13 -13.82
CA LEU A 35 -7.64 -3.34 -13.67
C LEU A 35 -9.02 -2.95 -13.17
N ILE A 36 -10.07 -3.45 -13.82
CA ILE A 36 -11.46 -3.26 -13.45
C ILE A 36 -12.03 -4.59 -12.96
N ILE A 37 -12.57 -4.61 -11.76
CA ILE A 37 -13.28 -5.75 -11.18
C ILE A 37 -14.67 -5.28 -10.87
N SER A 38 -15.68 -5.87 -11.53
CA SER A 38 -17.09 -5.51 -11.36
C SER A 38 -17.91 -6.70 -10.93
N SER A 39 -18.82 -6.51 -10.00
CA SER A 39 -19.78 -7.54 -9.58
C SER A 39 -21.21 -7.02 -9.71
N PRO A 40 -22.18 -7.92 -10.02
CA PRO A 40 -23.61 -7.60 -9.95
C PRO A 40 -24.01 -7.21 -8.52
N GLY A 41 -24.94 -6.25 -8.40
CA GLY A 41 -25.42 -5.72 -7.13
C GLY A 41 -24.66 -4.50 -6.67
N GLY A 42 -25.21 -3.80 -5.68
CA GLY A 42 -24.61 -2.65 -5.04
C GLY A 42 -24.21 -2.94 -3.60
N LEU A 43 -23.78 -1.90 -2.89
CA LEU A 43 -23.53 -1.95 -1.46
C LEU A 43 -24.86 -1.92 -0.69
N TRP A 44 -25.05 -2.88 0.19
CA TRP A 44 -26.24 -2.94 1.05
C TRP A 44 -25.93 -2.34 2.42
N GLY A 45 -26.63 -1.24 2.73
CA GLY A 45 -26.50 -0.57 4.04
C GLY A 45 -25.16 0.10 4.28
N LEU A 46 -24.34 0.26 3.25
CA LEU A 46 -23.02 0.90 3.30
C LEU A 46 -22.87 1.91 2.18
N SER A 47 -22.14 2.98 2.44
CA SER A 47 -21.63 3.87 1.42
C SER A 47 -20.19 3.49 1.02
N VAL A 48 -19.76 3.97 -0.16
CA VAL A 48 -18.37 3.77 -0.64
C VAL A 48 -17.34 4.32 0.37
N ASP A 49 -17.65 5.40 1.06
CA ASP A 49 -16.76 6.02 2.05
C ASP A 49 -16.57 5.17 3.32
N GLN A 50 -17.55 4.33 3.63
CA GLN A 50 -17.48 3.41 4.79
C GLN A 50 -16.66 2.16 4.49
N LEU A 51 -16.35 1.87 3.22
CA LEU A 51 -15.57 0.68 2.86
C LEU A 51 -14.18 0.69 3.49
N GLY A 52 -13.85 -0.40 4.18
CA GLY A 52 -12.58 -0.57 4.88
C GLY A 52 -12.48 0.18 6.21
N THR A 53 -13.55 0.82 6.69
CA THR A 53 -13.65 1.35 8.06
C THR A 53 -14.08 0.25 9.04
N ARG A 54 -14.01 0.52 10.34
CA ARG A 54 -14.48 -0.44 11.37
C ARG A 54 -15.98 -0.71 11.29
N ASP A 55 -16.75 0.30 10.90
CA ASP A 55 -18.21 0.26 10.82
C ASP A 55 -18.70 -0.22 9.44
N GLY A 56 -17.79 -0.33 8.47
CA GLY A 56 -18.07 -0.72 7.10
C GLY A 56 -18.12 -2.24 6.89
N LYS A 57 -18.91 -2.96 7.68
CA LYS A 57 -19.09 -4.40 7.55
C LYS A 57 -20.53 -4.70 7.14
N SER A 58 -20.70 -5.30 5.98
CA SER A 58 -21.97 -5.86 5.53
C SER A 58 -21.68 -7.08 4.66
N ALA A 59 -22.36 -8.16 4.88
CA ALA A 59 -22.30 -9.36 4.05
C ALA A 59 -23.62 -9.50 3.30
N VAL A 60 -23.61 -9.25 2.00
CA VAL A 60 -24.79 -9.44 1.13
C VAL A 60 -25.21 -10.91 1.12
N ASN A 61 -24.22 -11.82 1.14
CA ASN A 61 -24.43 -13.27 1.15
C ASN A 61 -23.79 -13.86 2.41
N GLU A 62 -24.43 -13.74 3.56
CA GLU A 62 -23.89 -14.14 4.85
C GLU A 62 -23.50 -15.63 4.89
N HIS A 63 -24.34 -16.51 4.34
CA HIS A 63 -24.04 -17.95 4.29
C HIS A 63 -22.83 -18.26 3.40
N LEU A 64 -22.76 -17.68 2.20
CA LEU A 64 -21.61 -17.85 1.32
C LEU A 64 -20.33 -17.29 1.96
N TYR A 65 -20.41 -16.11 2.58
CA TYR A 65 -19.30 -15.52 3.31
C TYR A 65 -18.80 -16.46 4.41
N THR A 66 -19.71 -17.00 5.21
CA THR A 66 -19.38 -17.96 6.28
C THR A 66 -18.68 -19.20 5.71
N ILE A 67 -19.23 -19.81 4.65
CA ILE A 67 -18.61 -20.98 4.00
C ILE A 67 -17.17 -20.63 3.55
N CYS A 68 -17.00 -19.49 2.91
CA CYS A 68 -15.69 -19.05 2.40
C CYS A 68 -14.66 -18.78 3.49
N THR A 69 -15.06 -18.47 4.74
CA THR A 69 -14.12 -18.33 5.87
C THR A 69 -13.52 -19.66 6.32
N PHE A 70 -14.15 -20.79 6.01
CA PHE A 70 -13.64 -22.14 6.29
C PHE A 70 -12.92 -22.75 5.09
N ALA A 71 -13.14 -22.22 3.88
CA ALA A 71 -12.50 -22.73 2.66
C ALA A 71 -11.00 -22.40 2.68
N THR A 72 -10.21 -23.40 2.29
CA THR A 72 -8.75 -23.26 2.14
C THR A 72 -8.33 -23.58 0.71
N ASP A 73 -7.23 -23.00 0.25
CA ASP A 73 -6.58 -23.37 -0.99
C ASP A 73 -5.80 -24.70 -0.83
N TYR A 74 -5.15 -25.14 -1.91
CA TYR A 74 -4.36 -26.39 -1.92
C TYR A 74 -3.11 -26.32 -1.01
N GLU A 75 -2.70 -25.14 -0.56
CA GLU A 75 -1.61 -24.91 0.40
C GLU A 75 -2.13 -24.77 1.85
N GLY A 76 -3.44 -24.94 2.06
CA GLY A 76 -4.08 -24.82 3.38
C GLY A 76 -4.31 -23.37 3.84
N ARG A 77 -4.12 -22.37 2.97
CA ARG A 77 -4.37 -20.95 3.30
C ARG A 77 -5.84 -20.64 3.14
N ARG A 78 -6.41 -19.89 4.06
CA ARG A 78 -7.82 -19.46 3.97
C ARG A 78 -8.05 -18.60 2.73
N VAL A 79 -9.16 -18.85 2.05
CA VAL A 79 -9.60 -18.06 0.90
C VAL A 79 -10.00 -16.66 1.33
N ILE A 80 -10.64 -16.54 2.50
CA ILE A 80 -11.06 -15.29 3.13
C ILE A 80 -10.70 -15.34 4.62
N GLU A 81 -10.15 -14.26 5.15
CA GLU A 81 -9.78 -14.21 6.58
C GLU A 81 -10.96 -13.98 7.54
N GLY A 82 -12.14 -13.64 7.03
CA GLY A 82 -13.36 -13.53 7.82
C GLY A 82 -13.47 -12.32 8.75
N LEU A 83 -12.49 -11.43 8.76
CA LEU A 83 -12.43 -10.29 9.67
C LEU A 83 -13.02 -8.98 9.09
N GLY A 84 -13.51 -9.00 7.85
CA GLY A 84 -13.92 -7.79 7.12
C GLY A 84 -12.74 -6.84 6.87
N SER A 85 -11.52 -7.37 6.82
CA SER A 85 -10.28 -6.60 6.65
C SER A 85 -9.86 -6.45 5.18
N GLY A 86 -10.42 -7.22 4.24
CA GLY A 86 -9.94 -7.35 2.87
C GLY A 86 -9.74 -6.02 2.13
N ILE A 87 -10.65 -5.06 2.27
CA ILE A 87 -10.49 -3.73 1.67
C ILE A 87 -9.32 -2.96 2.31
N ARG A 88 -9.12 -3.09 3.64
CA ARG A 88 -7.99 -2.45 4.32
C ARG A 88 -6.66 -3.06 3.88
N GLU A 89 -6.63 -4.37 3.78
CA GLU A 89 -5.44 -5.11 3.32
C GLU A 89 -5.10 -4.78 1.87
N ALA A 90 -6.12 -4.70 0.99
CA ALA A 90 -5.93 -4.26 -0.38
C ALA A 90 -5.34 -2.84 -0.44
N ARG A 91 -5.87 -1.91 0.37
CA ARG A 91 -5.34 -0.53 0.46
C ARG A 91 -3.94 -0.48 1.04
N SER A 92 -3.63 -1.30 2.07
CA SER A 92 -2.29 -1.38 2.66
C SER A 92 -1.28 -1.91 1.66
N ALA A 93 -1.60 -3.01 1.00
CA ALA A 93 -0.73 -3.62 0.00
C ALA A 93 -0.43 -2.69 -1.19
N LEU A 94 -1.42 -1.89 -1.63
CA LEU A 94 -1.20 -0.88 -2.67
C LEU A 94 -0.31 0.24 -2.19
N ARG A 95 -0.51 0.72 -0.96
CA ARG A 95 0.31 1.75 -0.33
C ARG A 95 1.76 1.29 -0.18
N GLU A 96 1.97 0.07 0.32
CA GLU A 96 3.30 -0.52 0.48
C GLU A 96 4.04 -0.71 -0.84
N ALA A 97 3.30 -0.92 -1.93
CA ALA A 97 3.82 -1.00 -3.29
C ALA A 97 3.95 0.35 -4.01
N ASP A 98 3.75 1.47 -3.31
CA ASP A 98 3.74 2.83 -3.86
C ASP A 98 2.80 3.00 -5.07
N MET A 99 1.66 2.26 -5.07
CA MET A 99 0.65 2.33 -6.12
C MET A 99 -0.50 3.26 -5.74
N GLU A 100 -1.18 3.79 -6.75
CA GLU A 100 -2.40 4.57 -6.54
C GLU A 100 -3.47 3.74 -5.80
N PRO A 101 -4.28 4.37 -4.92
CA PRO A 101 -5.33 3.69 -4.19
C PRO A 101 -6.43 3.19 -5.13
N VAL A 102 -7.03 2.05 -4.78
CA VAL A 102 -8.23 1.55 -5.44
C VAL A 102 -9.39 2.55 -5.29
N ARG A 103 -10.12 2.78 -6.38
CA ARG A 103 -11.34 3.60 -6.42
C ARG A 103 -12.53 2.69 -6.53
N PHE A 104 -13.59 2.99 -5.79
CA PHE A 104 -14.84 2.23 -5.83
C PHE A 104 -15.96 3.06 -6.42
N GLN A 105 -16.82 2.40 -7.18
CA GLN A 105 -18.04 2.97 -7.73
C GLN A 105 -19.20 2.03 -7.44
N ASP A 106 -20.28 2.57 -6.92
CA ASP A 106 -21.53 1.87 -6.68
C ASP A 106 -22.66 2.56 -7.44
N THR A 107 -23.37 1.78 -8.26
CA THR A 107 -24.54 2.25 -9.00
C THR A 107 -25.84 1.64 -8.46
N GLY A 108 -25.78 0.90 -7.36
CA GLY A 108 -26.89 0.15 -6.79
C GLY A 108 -27.18 -1.19 -7.50
N VAL A 109 -26.84 -1.31 -8.79
CA VAL A 109 -27.01 -2.53 -9.60
C VAL A 109 -25.70 -3.17 -10.00
N ARG A 110 -24.60 -2.47 -9.82
CA ARG A 110 -23.22 -2.92 -10.09
C ARG A 110 -22.26 -2.21 -9.15
N PHE A 111 -21.46 -3.00 -8.50
CA PHE A 111 -20.29 -2.51 -7.73
C PHE A 111 -19.01 -2.71 -8.54
N THR A 112 -18.15 -1.70 -8.59
CA THR A 112 -16.93 -1.72 -9.38
C THR A 112 -15.74 -1.26 -8.57
N ALA A 113 -14.68 -2.05 -8.55
CA ALA A 113 -13.36 -1.67 -8.06
C ALA A 113 -12.46 -1.32 -9.25
N LEU A 114 -11.92 -0.11 -9.26
CA LEU A 114 -10.99 0.39 -10.26
C LEU A 114 -9.60 0.44 -9.62
N LEU A 115 -8.70 -0.41 -10.10
CA LEU A 115 -7.32 -0.51 -9.61
C LEU A 115 -6.39 0.09 -10.65
N PRO A 116 -5.88 1.33 -10.44
CA PRO A 116 -4.91 1.91 -11.34
C PRO A 116 -3.62 1.07 -11.39
N ARG A 117 -2.99 1.00 -12.55
CA ARG A 117 -1.70 0.32 -12.75
C ARG A 117 -0.52 1.29 -12.60
N SER A 118 -0.80 2.59 -12.44
CA SER A 118 0.21 3.62 -12.21
C SER A 118 0.78 3.52 -10.80
N ALA A 119 2.09 3.60 -10.73
CA ALA A 119 2.78 3.87 -9.48
C ALA A 119 2.63 5.36 -9.11
N LEU A 120 2.61 5.64 -7.81
CA LEU A 120 2.58 7.03 -7.30
C LEU A 120 3.92 7.74 -7.52
N LEU A 121 4.99 6.95 -7.66
CA LEU A 121 6.35 7.43 -7.89
C LEU A 121 6.80 7.02 -9.29
N SER A 122 7.49 7.91 -9.98
CA SER A 122 8.09 7.61 -11.28
C SER A 122 9.27 6.63 -11.15
N PRO A 123 9.66 5.90 -12.20
CA PRO A 123 10.88 5.07 -12.18
C PRO A 123 12.14 5.87 -11.80
N GLU A 124 12.19 7.15 -12.20
CA GLU A 124 13.29 8.07 -11.87
C GLU A 124 13.31 8.43 -10.37
N ASP A 125 12.11 8.62 -9.77
CA ASP A 125 12.00 8.87 -8.34
C ASP A 125 12.34 7.64 -7.51
N LEU A 126 11.94 6.45 -7.97
CA LEU A 126 12.31 5.19 -7.33
C LEU A 126 13.83 4.95 -7.38
N THR A 127 14.46 5.23 -8.51
CA THR A 127 15.92 5.14 -8.69
C THR A 127 16.61 6.12 -7.75
N TRP A 128 16.13 7.35 -7.67
CA TRP A 128 16.67 8.36 -6.77
C TRP A 128 16.54 7.97 -5.29
N LEU A 129 15.36 7.48 -4.86
CA LEU A 129 15.15 6.97 -3.50
C LEU A 129 16.07 5.81 -3.16
N SER A 130 16.31 4.90 -4.12
CA SER A 130 17.24 3.78 -3.93
C SER A 130 18.67 4.26 -3.71
N GLY A 131 19.08 5.35 -4.39
CA GLY A 131 20.39 5.97 -4.20
C GLY A 131 20.57 6.69 -2.87
N LEU A 132 19.47 6.96 -2.14
CA LEU A 132 19.52 7.60 -0.81
C LEU A 132 19.69 6.57 0.34
N GLU A 133 19.74 5.26 0.04
CA GLU A 133 19.71 4.20 1.06
C GLU A 133 18.52 4.31 2.04
N ALA A 134 17.41 4.87 1.56
CA ALA A 134 16.22 5.19 2.35
C ALA A 134 15.25 3.98 2.49
N HIS A 135 15.79 2.75 2.49
CA HIS A 135 15.00 1.51 2.45
C HIS A 135 14.11 1.29 3.67
N ASP A 136 14.49 1.83 4.81
CA ASP A 136 13.81 1.71 6.09
C ASP A 136 12.86 2.87 6.40
N LEU A 137 12.72 3.82 5.48
CA LEU A 137 11.72 4.88 5.59
C LEU A 137 10.31 4.36 5.27
N GLY A 138 9.33 4.84 6.03
CA GLY A 138 7.92 4.57 5.76
C GLY A 138 7.46 5.12 4.40
N VAL A 139 6.36 4.58 3.89
CA VAL A 139 5.79 4.98 2.59
C VAL A 139 5.52 6.48 2.54
N GLU A 140 4.91 7.03 3.60
CA GLU A 140 4.59 8.45 3.70
C GLU A 140 5.85 9.33 3.64
N GLN A 141 6.94 8.88 4.27
CA GLN A 141 8.21 9.59 4.27
C GLN A 141 8.88 9.56 2.90
N ARG A 142 8.88 8.41 2.21
CA ARG A 142 9.40 8.30 0.84
C ARG A 142 8.65 9.22 -0.13
N HIS A 143 7.31 9.21 -0.07
CA HIS A 143 6.50 10.12 -0.87
C HIS A 143 6.77 11.59 -0.56
N ALA A 144 6.90 11.94 0.73
CA ALA A 144 7.21 13.31 1.12
C ALA A 144 8.56 13.77 0.58
N LEU A 145 9.58 12.90 0.60
CA LEU A 145 10.91 13.20 0.03
C LEU A 145 10.85 13.44 -1.47
N VAL A 146 10.12 12.61 -2.21
CA VAL A 146 9.95 12.80 -3.65
C VAL A 146 9.24 14.12 -3.95
N GLU A 147 8.18 14.45 -3.21
CA GLU A 147 7.50 15.74 -3.40
C GLU A 147 8.41 16.92 -3.01
N MET A 148 9.30 16.76 -2.01
CA MET A 148 10.34 17.75 -1.69
C MET A 148 11.36 17.91 -2.83
N ARG A 149 11.78 16.81 -3.47
CA ARG A 149 12.66 16.83 -4.64
C ARG A 149 12.04 17.65 -5.78
N HIS A 150 10.73 17.58 -5.94
CA HIS A 150 9.98 18.38 -6.92
C HIS A 150 9.62 19.80 -6.41
N GLY A 151 10.30 20.28 -5.36
CA GLY A 151 10.19 21.66 -4.87
C GLY A 151 9.07 21.93 -3.88
N LYS A 152 8.35 20.90 -3.43
CA LYS A 152 7.32 21.08 -2.40
C LYS A 152 7.93 21.19 -1.01
N SER A 153 7.33 22.03 -0.18
CA SER A 153 7.62 22.09 1.26
C SER A 153 6.47 21.47 2.06
N TRP A 154 6.82 20.85 3.18
CA TRP A 154 5.85 20.27 4.10
C TRP A 154 5.77 21.04 5.41
N THR A 155 4.54 21.22 5.88
CA THR A 155 4.28 21.60 7.28
C THR A 155 3.62 20.41 7.98
N ASN A 156 3.60 20.38 9.31
CA ASN A 156 2.86 19.34 10.04
C ASN A 156 1.40 19.24 9.56
N SER A 157 0.72 20.38 9.35
CA SER A 157 -0.67 20.43 8.90
C SER A 157 -0.85 19.88 7.48
N SER A 158 0.01 20.26 6.52
CA SER A 158 -0.09 19.76 5.14
C SER A 158 0.23 18.27 5.04
N TYR A 159 1.20 17.80 5.82
CA TYR A 159 1.58 16.39 5.92
C TYR A 159 0.43 15.52 6.45
N ARG A 160 -0.19 15.95 7.58
CA ARG A 160 -1.36 15.27 8.16
C ARG A 160 -2.52 15.14 7.16
N ARG A 161 -2.84 16.23 6.49
CA ARG A 161 -3.93 16.26 5.50
C ARG A 161 -3.66 15.33 4.31
N ARG A 162 -2.40 15.24 3.88
CA ARG A 162 -2.01 14.39 2.74
C ARG A 162 -2.01 12.91 3.08
N PHE A 163 -1.50 12.55 4.27
CA PHE A 163 -1.25 11.17 4.65
C PHE A 163 -2.24 10.61 5.69
N GLY A 164 -3.17 11.43 6.18
CA GLY A 164 -4.23 10.98 7.10
C GLY A 164 -3.73 10.57 8.48
N CYS A 165 -2.57 11.08 8.92
CA CYS A 165 -1.98 10.77 10.21
C CYS A 165 -2.28 11.85 11.27
N ASP A 166 -2.07 11.52 12.55
CA ASP A 166 -2.20 12.47 13.64
C ASP A 166 -1.00 13.44 13.75
N SER A 167 -1.11 14.44 14.63
CA SER A 167 -0.11 15.50 14.76
C SER A 167 1.22 15.00 15.33
N GLN A 168 1.21 14.01 16.23
CA GLN A 168 2.42 13.45 16.81
C GLN A 168 3.15 12.58 15.80
N GLN A 169 2.43 11.76 15.06
CA GLN A 169 2.98 10.91 14.00
C GLN A 169 3.62 11.76 12.89
N ALA A 170 2.91 12.79 12.41
CA ALA A 170 3.45 13.69 11.39
C ALA A 170 4.75 14.38 11.87
N ARG A 171 4.75 14.87 13.11
CA ARG A 171 5.93 15.51 13.69
C ARG A 171 7.11 14.54 13.81
N ARG A 172 6.87 13.33 14.30
CA ARG A 172 7.91 12.30 14.43
C ARG A 172 8.49 11.93 13.08
N GLN A 173 7.65 11.65 12.08
CA GLN A 173 8.09 11.25 10.73
C GLN A 173 8.88 12.37 10.03
N LEU A 174 8.43 13.62 10.12
CA LEU A 174 9.14 14.76 9.54
C LEU A 174 10.46 15.05 10.27
N GLN A 175 10.48 14.93 11.61
CA GLN A 175 11.71 15.09 12.39
C GLN A 175 12.71 13.99 12.08
N GLU A 176 12.27 12.75 11.90
CA GLU A 176 13.13 11.63 11.50
C GLU A 176 13.83 11.89 10.16
N LEU A 177 13.14 12.49 9.19
CA LEU A 177 13.76 12.90 7.92
C LEU A 177 14.86 13.95 8.13
N VAL A 178 14.69 14.86 9.09
CA VAL A 178 15.71 15.88 9.44
C VAL A 178 16.88 15.22 10.17
N ASP A 179 16.61 14.37 11.15
CA ASP A 179 17.65 13.71 11.96
C ASP A 179 18.54 12.79 11.11
N ARG A 180 17.97 12.22 10.02
CA ARG A 180 18.70 11.41 9.04
C ARG A 180 19.36 12.24 7.92
N GLY A 181 19.22 13.56 7.93
CA GLY A 181 19.83 14.45 6.95
C GLY A 181 19.14 14.46 5.56
N TYR A 182 17.96 13.87 5.42
CA TYR A 182 17.21 13.92 4.16
C TYR A 182 16.47 15.25 3.96
N ALA A 183 16.07 15.89 5.05
CA ALA A 183 15.32 17.15 5.01
C ALA A 183 15.92 18.20 5.95
N GLU A 184 15.59 19.46 5.68
CA GLU A 184 15.91 20.60 6.52
C GLU A 184 14.63 21.24 7.05
N ALA A 185 14.63 21.61 8.34
CA ALA A 185 13.55 22.39 8.93
C ALA A 185 13.83 23.88 8.74
N ARG A 186 12.92 24.62 8.11
CA ARG A 186 13.01 26.07 7.91
C ARG A 186 11.86 26.78 8.61
N GLY A 187 12.14 27.95 9.21
CA GLY A 187 11.17 28.76 9.93
C GLY A 187 11.24 28.59 11.45
N GLN A 188 10.56 29.48 12.18
CA GLN A 188 10.51 29.47 13.65
C GLN A 188 9.09 29.40 14.18
N ARG A 189 8.92 28.79 15.36
CA ARG A 189 7.71 28.76 16.23
C ARG A 189 6.37 28.91 15.50
N GLY A 190 5.78 27.78 15.12
CA GLY A 190 4.41 27.72 14.57
C GLY A 190 4.31 27.75 13.05
N SER A 191 5.39 28.11 12.32
CA SER A 191 5.47 28.06 10.85
C SER A 191 6.65 27.23 10.34
N THR A 192 7.04 26.18 11.06
CA THR A 192 8.11 25.27 10.59
C THR A 192 7.68 24.56 9.31
N SER A 193 8.48 24.72 8.27
CA SER A 193 8.38 23.98 7.02
C SER A 193 9.59 23.08 6.83
N TYR A 194 9.37 21.94 6.20
CA TYR A 194 10.39 20.95 5.91
C TYR A 194 10.61 20.90 4.39
N VAL A 195 11.85 20.98 3.99
CA VAL A 195 12.28 20.97 2.57
C VAL A 195 13.37 19.93 2.40
N LEU A 196 13.66 19.53 1.16
CA LEU A 196 14.78 18.64 0.88
C LEU A 196 16.10 19.31 1.33
N ALA A 197 17.00 18.54 1.92
CA ALA A 197 18.32 19.03 2.34
C ALA A 197 19.14 19.50 1.13
N SER A 198 19.84 20.62 1.26
CA SER A 198 20.53 21.31 0.15
C SER A 198 21.70 20.51 -0.42
N ASP A 199 22.29 19.58 0.34
CA ASP A 199 23.42 18.72 -0.05
C ASP A 199 22.99 17.43 -0.77
N GLY A 200 21.78 17.41 -1.35
CA GLY A 200 21.26 16.25 -2.08
C GLY A 200 21.23 15.01 -1.21
N ALA A 201 20.50 15.10 -0.06
CA ALA A 201 20.24 13.99 0.85
C ALA A 201 21.41 12.98 0.95
N ARG A 202 22.54 13.40 1.51
CA ARG A 202 23.57 12.45 1.94
C ARG A 202 23.08 11.80 3.24
N PRO A 203 23.04 10.46 3.33
CA PRO A 203 22.93 9.82 4.61
C PRO A 203 24.09 10.29 5.48
N ALA A 204 23.82 10.63 6.73
CA ALA A 204 24.87 10.94 7.69
C ALA A 204 25.71 9.67 7.88
N SER A 205 26.77 9.55 7.11
CA SER A 205 27.82 8.54 7.27
C SER A 205 28.68 8.91 8.45
N ASP A 206 28.15 8.72 9.67
CA ASP A 206 28.93 8.61 10.89
C ASP A 206 28.21 7.66 11.87
N VAL A 207 27.89 6.46 11.40
CA VAL A 207 27.79 5.31 12.30
C VAL A 207 29.11 4.58 12.18
N LYS A 208 29.91 4.62 13.26
CA LYS A 208 31.17 3.95 13.43
C LYS A 208 31.16 2.61 12.73
N ALA A 209 32.09 2.41 11.78
CA ALA A 209 32.39 1.12 11.19
C ALA A 209 32.53 0.09 12.30
N VAL A 210 31.56 -0.81 12.42
CA VAL A 210 31.75 -2.03 13.20
C VAL A 210 32.73 -2.85 12.39
N THR A 211 34.00 -2.84 12.85
CA THR A 211 35.05 -3.70 12.32
C THR A 211 34.62 -5.15 12.52
N ILE A 212 34.19 -5.79 11.45
CA ILE A 212 33.94 -7.24 11.44
C ILE A 212 35.33 -7.90 11.55
N PRO A 213 35.58 -8.74 12.55
CA PRO A 213 36.82 -9.48 12.64
C PRO A 213 37.02 -10.34 11.39
N ALA A 214 38.25 -10.36 10.86
CA ALA A 214 38.65 -11.02 9.60
C ALA A 214 38.55 -12.56 9.59
N GLU A 215 37.89 -13.17 10.57
CA GLU A 215 37.83 -14.66 10.71
C GLU A 215 36.63 -15.33 10.03
N ILE A 216 35.72 -14.61 9.37
CA ILE A 216 34.56 -15.22 8.68
C ILE A 216 34.73 -15.28 7.15
N SER A 217 35.88 -14.85 6.61
CA SER A 217 36.14 -14.87 5.17
C SER A 217 36.63 -16.24 4.61
N ALA A 218 36.70 -17.29 5.41
CA ALA A 218 37.31 -18.57 4.99
C ALA A 218 36.33 -19.74 4.78
N LEU A 219 35.01 -19.51 4.73
CA LEU A 219 34.01 -20.57 4.59
C LEU A 219 33.12 -20.46 3.33
N SER A 220 33.63 -19.91 2.24
CA SER A 220 32.90 -19.92 0.96
C SER A 220 33.76 -20.45 -0.19
N THR A 221 34.19 -21.69 -0.09
CA THR A 221 34.70 -22.45 -1.25
C THR A 221 34.40 -23.94 -1.02
N ASN A 222 33.18 -24.37 -1.34
CA ASN A 222 32.90 -25.73 -1.77
C ASN A 222 31.51 -25.76 -2.44
N ALA A 223 31.52 -25.66 -3.76
CA ALA A 223 30.40 -26.11 -4.59
C ALA A 223 30.57 -27.61 -4.83
N PRO A 224 29.53 -28.43 -4.75
CA PRO A 224 29.46 -29.68 -5.46
C PRO A 224 28.62 -29.55 -6.73
N THR A 225 29.26 -29.98 -7.78
CA THR A 225 28.83 -30.23 -9.14
C THR A 225 27.70 -31.28 -9.21
N VAL A 226 26.80 -31.05 -10.20
CA VAL A 226 26.05 -32.02 -11.03
C VAL A 226 25.08 -33.00 -10.35
N TRP A 227 23.82 -32.93 -10.81
CA TRP A 227 23.07 -34.08 -11.36
C TRP A 227 22.17 -33.60 -12.49
N ALA A 228 22.51 -34.06 -13.71
CA ALA A 228 21.62 -34.12 -14.85
C ALA A 228 20.90 -35.49 -14.80
N CYS A 229 19.56 -35.46 -14.95
CA CYS A 229 18.70 -36.40 -15.65
C CYS A 229 17.30 -35.80 -15.73
#